data_4a984d7fda96ba88892276ec294e88f5
#
_entry.id   4a984d7fda96ba88892276ec294e88f5
#
_cell.length_a   1.000
_cell.length_b   1.000
_cell.length_c   1.000
_cell.angle_alpha   90.00
_cell.angle_beta   90.00
_cell.angle_gamma   90.00
#
_symmetry.space_group_name_H-M   'P 1'
#
loop_
_entity.id
_entity.type
_entity.pdbx_description
1 polymer ?
#
loop_
_entity_poly.entity_id
_entity_poly.type
_entity_poly.pdbx_seq_one_letter_code
_entity_poly.pdbx_strand_id
1 'polypeptide(L)'
;MTLQTISDELALTDRKFTFLCGHDSNIEAILGALEVEDYTLPNAIETRVPIGSKIVICKWLGDDGQEYSSLDLVYAKSEQLRNKTILTLDNPPMFFSLSLQNLQKNSDDLYKFEDVQERFQDAINAYNDLPQAEKLAA
;
A
#
# COMPACT_ATOMS: atom_id res chain seq x y z
N MET A 1 9.14 -6.46 9.04
CA MET A 1 8.88 -6.41 7.58
C MET A 1 9.50 -5.14 7.05
N THR A 2 10.29 -5.21 6.01
CA THR A 2 11.02 -4.07 5.45
C THR A 2 10.47 -3.69 4.07
N LEU A 3 10.68 -2.44 3.64
CA LEU A 3 10.36 -2.00 2.27
C LEU A 3 11.10 -2.87 1.23
N GLN A 4 12.33 -3.29 1.53
CA GLN A 4 13.09 -4.21 0.67
C GLN A 4 12.33 -5.52 0.44
N THR A 5 11.80 -6.14 1.49
CA THR A 5 11.02 -7.38 1.36
C THR A 5 9.80 -7.20 0.44
N ILE A 6 9.09 -6.06 0.54
CA ILE A 6 7.94 -5.78 -0.31
C ILE A 6 8.40 -5.57 -1.76
N SER A 7 9.45 -4.80 -1.98
CA SER A 7 10.03 -4.55 -3.30
C SER A 7 10.48 -5.83 -3.97
N ASP A 8 11.17 -6.71 -3.24
CA ASP A 8 11.62 -8.01 -3.74
C ASP A 8 10.44 -8.91 -4.15
N GLU A 9 9.39 -8.97 -3.32
CA GLU A 9 8.18 -9.76 -3.62
C GLU A 9 7.44 -9.21 -4.86
N LEU A 10 7.36 -7.90 -5.03
CA LEU A 10 6.74 -7.27 -6.21
C LEU A 10 7.53 -7.55 -7.51
N ALA A 11 8.84 -7.76 -7.42
CA ALA A 11 9.68 -8.08 -8.56
C ALA A 11 9.55 -9.54 -9.03
N LEU A 12 9.02 -10.44 -8.19
CA LEU A 12 8.86 -11.84 -8.56
C LEU A 12 7.78 -12.02 -9.64
N THR A 13 8.05 -12.93 -10.58
CA THR A 13 7.15 -13.24 -11.70
C THR A 13 6.45 -14.61 -11.57
N ASP A 14 6.93 -15.45 -10.66
CA ASP A 14 6.44 -16.81 -10.43
C ASP A 14 5.36 -16.88 -9.34
N ARG A 15 5.12 -15.80 -8.61
CA ARG A 15 4.10 -15.70 -7.57
C ARG A 15 2.93 -14.85 -8.03
N LYS A 16 1.72 -15.34 -7.73
CA LYS A 16 0.48 -14.60 -8.00
C LYS A 16 -0.05 -13.86 -6.78
N PHE A 17 0.38 -14.25 -5.60
CA PHE A 17 -0.10 -13.68 -4.34
C PHE A 17 0.95 -13.86 -3.23
N THR A 18 1.21 -12.79 -2.50
CA THR A 18 2.04 -12.80 -1.28
C THR A 18 1.27 -12.07 -0.17
N PHE A 19 1.22 -12.66 1.00
CA PHE A 19 0.65 -12.05 2.19
C PHE A 19 1.75 -11.82 3.23
N LEU A 20 1.95 -10.54 3.59
CA LEU A 20 2.89 -10.12 4.62
C LEU A 20 2.11 -9.65 5.85
N CYS A 21 2.37 -10.25 7.01
CA CYS A 21 1.73 -9.89 8.26
C CYS A 21 2.55 -8.84 9.00
N GLY A 22 1.89 -7.80 9.52
CA GLY A 22 2.50 -6.72 10.27
C GLY A 22 1.48 -6.06 11.20
N HIS A 23 1.84 -4.88 11.68
CA HIS A 23 1.03 -4.05 12.56
C HIS A 23 0.67 -2.74 11.85
N ASP A 24 -0.24 -1.96 12.44
CA ASP A 24 -0.63 -0.61 12.00
C ASP A 24 0.58 0.31 11.83
N SER A 25 1.52 0.28 12.77
CA SER A 25 2.77 1.04 12.69
C SER A 25 3.62 0.69 11.46
N ASN A 26 3.60 -0.57 11.00
CA ASN A 26 4.27 -0.95 9.75
C ASN A 26 3.56 -0.34 8.54
N ILE A 27 2.22 -0.33 8.55
CA ILE A 27 1.43 0.30 7.48
C ILE A 27 1.72 1.80 7.45
N GLU A 28 1.67 2.49 8.58
CA GLU A 28 1.97 3.93 8.65
C GLU A 28 3.38 4.26 8.16
N ALA A 29 4.38 3.46 8.57
CA ALA A 29 5.75 3.63 8.10
C ALA A 29 5.88 3.45 6.58
N ILE A 30 5.18 2.47 6.00
CA ILE A 30 5.16 2.24 4.55
C ILE A 30 4.51 3.43 3.84
N LEU A 31 3.33 3.89 4.32
CA LEU A 31 2.63 5.04 3.73
C LEU A 31 3.49 6.30 3.74
N GLY A 32 4.20 6.56 4.85
CA GLY A 32 5.12 7.69 4.96
C GLY A 32 6.33 7.56 4.05
N ALA A 33 6.96 6.39 4.02
CA ALA A 33 8.16 6.14 3.20
C ALA A 33 7.88 6.20 1.69
N LEU A 34 6.69 5.81 1.26
CA LEU A 34 6.25 5.90 -0.13
C LEU A 34 5.71 7.28 -0.49
N GLU A 35 5.71 8.24 0.44
CA GLU A 35 5.18 9.59 0.24
C GLU A 35 3.72 9.56 -0.24
N VAL A 36 2.87 8.77 0.44
CA VAL A 36 1.44 8.78 0.15
C VAL A 36 0.85 10.14 0.51
N GLU A 37 0.04 10.71 -0.37
CA GLU A 37 -0.67 11.97 -0.16
C GLU A 37 -1.60 11.88 1.05
N ASP A 38 -1.89 13.02 1.67
CA ASP A 38 -2.87 13.09 2.75
C ASP A 38 -4.26 12.66 2.25
N TYR A 39 -4.94 11.87 3.04
CA TYR A 39 -6.27 11.35 2.71
C TYR A 39 -7.18 11.31 3.94
N THR A 40 -8.47 11.20 3.68
CA THR A 40 -9.50 10.96 4.70
C THR A 40 -10.33 9.76 4.28
N LEU A 41 -10.38 8.75 5.14
CA LEU A 41 -11.10 7.52 4.83
C LEU A 41 -12.60 7.67 5.07
N PRO A 42 -13.46 7.38 4.10
CA PRO A 42 -14.90 7.38 4.29
C PRO A 42 -15.34 6.20 5.17
N ASN A 43 -16.33 6.44 6.05
CA ASN A 43 -16.92 5.40 6.90
C ASN A 43 -15.92 4.66 7.83
N ALA A 44 -14.82 5.29 8.17
CA ALA A 44 -13.83 4.80 9.13
C ALA A 44 -13.89 5.62 10.44
N ILE A 45 -13.53 5.01 11.56
CA ILE A 45 -13.36 5.71 12.83
C ILE A 45 -11.96 6.29 12.90
N GLU A 46 -10.96 5.44 12.67
CA GLU A 46 -9.57 5.86 12.53
C GLU A 46 -9.38 6.45 11.13
N THR A 47 -8.85 7.66 11.08
CA THR A 47 -8.81 8.44 9.83
C THR A 47 -7.68 8.02 8.90
N ARG A 48 -6.65 7.33 9.39
CA ARG A 48 -5.46 7.02 8.62
C ARG A 48 -5.24 5.51 8.42
N VAL A 49 -5.16 4.73 9.49
CA VAL A 49 -4.96 3.27 9.42
C VAL A 49 -5.98 2.58 10.33
N PRO A 50 -7.18 2.27 9.82
CA PRO A 50 -8.20 1.58 10.60
C PRO A 50 -7.75 0.19 11.06
N ILE A 51 -8.31 -0.26 12.19
CA ILE A 51 -8.04 -1.59 12.71
C ILE A 51 -8.34 -2.67 11.66
N GLY A 52 -7.40 -3.61 11.50
CA GLY A 52 -7.51 -4.69 10.52
C GLY A 52 -7.34 -4.28 9.06
N SER A 53 -6.92 -3.04 8.80
CA SER A 53 -6.64 -2.58 7.43
C SER A 53 -5.42 -3.27 6.82
N LYS A 54 -5.31 -3.19 5.51
CA LYS A 54 -4.24 -3.77 4.69
C LYS A 54 -3.90 -2.83 3.56
N ILE A 55 -2.60 -2.70 3.26
CA ILE A 55 -2.18 -2.17 1.96
C ILE A 55 -2.22 -3.33 0.97
N VAL A 56 -2.92 -3.14 -0.13
CA VAL A 56 -3.01 -4.08 -1.24
C VAL A 56 -2.33 -3.44 -2.44
N ILE A 57 -1.29 -4.08 -2.94
CA ILE A 57 -0.57 -3.66 -4.14
C ILE A 57 -0.81 -4.70 -5.20
N CYS A 58 -1.46 -4.31 -6.29
CA CYS A 58 -1.70 -5.19 -7.42
C CYS A 58 -0.82 -4.80 -8.59
N LYS A 59 -0.30 -5.81 -9.27
CA LYS A 59 0.43 -5.66 -10.53
C LYS A 59 -0.44 -6.15 -11.67
N TRP A 60 -0.60 -5.34 -12.69
CA TRP A 60 -1.45 -5.58 -13.84
C TRP A 60 -0.62 -5.56 -15.13
N LEU A 61 -0.93 -6.44 -16.05
CA LEU A 61 -0.41 -6.38 -17.41
C LEU A 61 -1.46 -5.72 -18.31
N GLY A 62 -1.12 -4.59 -18.90
CA GLY A 62 -1.99 -3.88 -19.84
C GLY A 62 -2.02 -4.54 -21.21
N ASP A 63 -3.04 -4.24 -22.00
CA ASP A 63 -3.17 -4.71 -23.39
C ASP A 63 -2.05 -4.17 -24.31
N ASP A 64 -1.42 -3.08 -23.90
CA ASP A 64 -0.24 -2.48 -24.55
C ASP A 64 1.08 -3.20 -24.21
N GLY A 65 1.03 -4.23 -23.37
CA GLY A 65 2.20 -4.98 -22.89
C GLY A 65 2.98 -4.28 -21.78
N GLN A 66 2.50 -3.13 -21.28
CA GLN A 66 3.10 -2.42 -20.13
C GLN A 66 2.58 -2.99 -18.82
N GLU A 67 3.42 -2.93 -17.78
CA GLU A 67 3.04 -3.28 -16.42
C GLU A 67 2.55 -2.05 -15.67
N TYR A 68 1.45 -2.21 -14.95
CA TYR A 68 0.82 -1.19 -14.13
C TYR A 68 0.64 -1.66 -12.70
N SER A 69 0.42 -0.73 -11.78
CA SER A 69 0.18 -1.03 -10.37
C SER A 69 -0.94 -0.18 -9.79
N SER A 70 -1.78 -0.80 -8.97
CA SER A 70 -2.68 -0.12 -8.06
C SER A 70 -2.17 -0.26 -6.62
N LEU A 71 -2.40 0.78 -5.81
CA LEU A 71 -2.17 0.78 -4.38
C LEU A 71 -3.47 1.13 -3.67
N ASP A 72 -3.98 0.23 -2.86
CA ASP A 72 -5.23 0.42 -2.15
C ASP A 72 -5.05 0.19 -0.65
N LEU A 73 -5.71 1.02 0.17
CA LEU A 73 -5.93 0.73 1.57
C LEU A 73 -7.30 0.06 1.73
N VAL A 74 -7.29 -1.19 2.18
CA VAL A 74 -8.50 -2.00 2.34
C VAL A 74 -8.84 -2.09 3.82
N TYR A 75 -10.08 -1.74 4.19
CA TYR A 75 -10.53 -1.70 5.57
C TYR A 75 -12.03 -1.98 5.71
N ALA A 76 -12.45 -2.42 6.89
CA ALA A 76 -13.87 -2.58 7.20
C ALA A 76 -14.50 -1.24 7.56
N LYS A 77 -15.74 -1.01 7.11
CA LYS A 77 -16.54 0.16 7.53
C LYS A 77 -16.81 0.13 9.03
N SER A 78 -16.92 1.30 9.66
CA SER A 78 -17.29 1.41 11.08
C SER A 78 -18.56 0.64 11.43
N GLU A 79 -19.57 0.65 10.55
CA GLU A 79 -20.80 -0.09 10.71
C GLU A 79 -20.59 -1.61 10.68
N GLN A 80 -19.74 -2.10 9.74
CA GLN A 80 -19.40 -3.52 9.64
C GLN A 80 -18.71 -4.01 10.91
N LEU A 81 -17.80 -3.20 11.47
CA LEU A 81 -17.10 -3.52 12.72
C LEU A 81 -18.09 -3.54 13.92
N ARG A 82 -18.94 -2.51 14.06
CA ARG A 82 -19.93 -2.41 15.15
C ARG A 82 -20.92 -3.56 15.14
N ASN A 83 -21.39 -3.93 13.96
CA ASN A 83 -22.38 -4.99 13.79
C ASN A 83 -21.75 -6.37 13.70
N LYS A 84 -20.40 -6.49 13.79
CA LYS A 84 -19.65 -7.74 13.63
C LYS A 84 -20.03 -8.46 12.33
N THR A 85 -20.22 -7.68 11.26
CA THR A 85 -20.67 -8.21 9.98
C THR A 85 -19.55 -9.00 9.32
N ILE A 86 -19.87 -10.19 8.80
CA ILE A 86 -18.91 -11.00 8.04
C ILE A 86 -18.70 -10.34 6.68
N LEU A 87 -17.44 -10.09 6.33
CA LEU A 87 -17.07 -9.56 5.02
C LEU A 87 -17.17 -10.68 3.98
N THR A 88 -17.88 -10.40 2.90
CA THR A 88 -18.09 -11.33 1.78
C THR A 88 -18.02 -10.56 0.46
N LEU A 89 -18.12 -11.25 -0.67
CA LEU A 89 -18.19 -10.59 -1.98
C LEU A 89 -19.44 -9.72 -2.12
N ASP A 90 -20.55 -10.09 -1.46
CA ASP A 90 -21.80 -9.31 -1.47
C ASP A 90 -21.79 -8.18 -0.43
N ASN A 91 -20.88 -8.25 0.54
CA ASN A 91 -20.68 -7.22 1.56
C ASN A 91 -19.17 -6.99 1.75
N PRO A 92 -18.50 -6.40 0.76
CA PRO A 92 -17.05 -6.26 0.74
C PRO A 92 -16.57 -5.19 1.74
N PRO A 93 -15.28 -5.22 2.10
CA PRO A 93 -14.62 -4.10 2.75
C PRO A 93 -14.59 -2.88 1.83
N MET A 94 -14.18 -1.73 2.36
CA MET A 94 -13.83 -0.56 1.55
C MET A 94 -12.47 -0.77 0.89
N PHE A 95 -12.37 -0.32 -0.35
CA PHE A 95 -11.13 -0.14 -1.08
C PHE A 95 -10.94 1.36 -1.30
N PHE A 96 -9.85 1.89 -0.79
CA PHE A 96 -9.50 3.30 -0.94
C PHE A 96 -8.20 3.41 -1.73
N SER A 97 -8.30 3.96 -2.94
CA SER A 97 -7.14 4.14 -3.82
C SER A 97 -6.20 5.19 -3.27
N LEU A 98 -4.94 4.81 -3.02
CA LEU A 98 -3.91 5.67 -2.47
C LEU A 98 -3.22 6.45 -3.59
N SER A 99 -2.93 7.73 -3.33
CA SER A 99 -2.17 8.58 -4.24
C SER A 99 -0.75 8.80 -3.72
N LEU A 100 0.23 8.68 -4.60
CA LEU A 100 1.64 8.93 -4.32
C LEU A 100 2.01 10.34 -4.79
N GLN A 101 2.71 11.09 -3.93
CA GLN A 101 3.14 12.45 -4.27
C GLN A 101 4.03 12.43 -5.53
N ASN A 102 3.79 13.41 -6.41
CA ASN A 102 4.56 13.61 -7.64
C ASN A 102 4.51 12.46 -8.67
N LEU A 103 3.64 11.46 -8.50
CA LEU A 103 3.38 10.43 -9.49
C LEU A 103 1.96 10.59 -10.06
N GLN A 104 1.82 10.31 -11.35
CA GLN A 104 0.53 10.41 -12.03
C GLN A 104 -0.01 9.04 -12.40
N LYS A 105 -1.31 8.87 -12.16
CA LYS A 105 -2.06 7.71 -12.61
C LYS A 105 -2.58 7.91 -14.03
N ASN A 106 -2.77 6.81 -14.73
CA ASN A 106 -3.43 6.81 -16.03
C ASN A 106 -4.97 6.94 -15.88
N SER A 107 -5.71 6.84 -17.00
CA SER A 107 -7.18 6.91 -17.02
C SER A 107 -7.88 5.80 -16.22
N ASP A 108 -7.19 4.71 -15.93
CA ASP A 108 -7.70 3.54 -15.20
C ASP A 108 -7.32 3.57 -13.72
N ASP A 109 -6.86 4.73 -13.23
CA ASP A 109 -6.39 4.94 -11.85
C ASP A 109 -5.18 4.08 -11.46
N LEU A 110 -4.33 3.74 -12.43
CA LEU A 110 -3.15 2.91 -12.27
C LEU A 110 -1.87 3.71 -12.49
N TYR A 111 -0.83 3.41 -11.70
CA TYR A 111 0.54 3.86 -11.93
C TYR A 111 1.25 2.95 -12.93
N LYS A 112 2.26 3.44 -13.63
CA LYS A 112 3.24 2.54 -14.23
C LYS A 112 3.94 1.78 -13.13
N PHE A 113 4.12 0.48 -13.31
CA PHE A 113 4.77 -0.36 -12.30
C PHE A 113 6.22 0.06 -12.05
N GLU A 114 6.93 0.49 -13.09
CA GLU A 114 8.30 1.01 -13.00
C GLU A 114 8.39 2.21 -12.05
N ASP A 115 7.47 3.17 -12.14
CA ASP A 115 7.45 4.37 -11.27
C ASP A 115 7.23 3.99 -9.79
N VAL A 116 6.39 2.98 -9.54
CA VAL A 116 6.18 2.45 -8.19
C VAL A 116 7.42 1.73 -7.67
N GLN A 117 8.09 0.94 -8.50
CA GLN A 117 9.35 0.30 -8.10
C GLN A 117 10.45 1.32 -7.80
N GLU A 118 10.57 2.38 -8.60
CA GLU A 118 11.52 3.47 -8.36
C GLU A 118 11.22 4.15 -7.02
N ARG A 119 9.95 4.43 -6.70
CA ARG A 119 9.55 4.99 -5.40
C ARG A 119 9.96 4.09 -4.23
N PHE A 120 9.79 2.77 -4.34
CA PHE A 120 10.29 1.84 -3.33
C PHE A 120 11.81 1.92 -3.19
N GLN A 121 12.54 1.96 -4.30
CA GLN A 121 13.99 2.03 -4.28
C GLN A 121 14.50 3.33 -3.66
N ASP A 122 13.86 4.47 -3.96
CA ASP A 122 14.19 5.77 -3.37
C ASP A 122 14.01 5.76 -1.84
N ALA A 123 12.89 5.21 -1.37
CA ALA A 123 12.63 5.07 0.05
C ALA A 123 13.65 4.15 0.76
N ILE A 124 14.06 3.06 0.11
CA ILE A 124 15.09 2.14 0.61
C ILE A 124 16.45 2.84 0.67
N ASN A 125 16.81 3.57 -0.39
CA ASN A 125 18.07 4.32 -0.45
C ASN A 125 18.11 5.42 0.64
N ALA A 126 17.03 6.18 0.78
CA ALA A 126 16.92 7.20 1.82
C ALA A 126 17.13 6.62 3.23
N TYR A 127 16.52 5.45 3.53
CA TYR A 127 16.75 4.76 4.80
C TYR A 127 18.21 4.31 4.94
N ASN A 128 18.83 3.80 3.88
CA ASN A 128 20.21 3.31 3.92
C ASN A 128 21.22 4.44 4.11
N ASP A 129 20.89 5.65 3.67
CA ASP A 129 21.74 6.84 3.83
C ASP A 129 21.64 7.48 5.22
N LEU A 130 20.66 7.06 6.06
CA LEU A 130 20.57 7.54 7.43
C LEU A 130 21.81 7.14 8.27
N PRO A 131 22.29 8.03 9.16
CA PRO A 131 23.30 7.68 10.14
C PRO A 131 22.90 6.48 11.01
N GLN A 132 23.89 5.67 11.43
CA GLN A 132 23.63 4.45 12.22
C GLN A 132 22.81 4.73 13.49
N ALA A 133 23.03 5.88 14.15
CA ALA A 133 22.30 6.25 15.36
C ALA A 133 20.79 6.51 15.10
N GLU A 134 20.44 7.02 13.92
CA GLU A 134 19.05 7.28 13.52
C GLU A 134 18.34 6.00 13.10
N LYS A 135 19.04 5.05 12.49
CA LYS A 135 18.49 3.72 12.15
C LYS A 135 18.07 2.89 13.36
N LEU A 136 18.69 3.11 14.53
CA LEU A 136 18.35 2.42 15.77
C LEU A 136 17.15 3.04 16.50
N ALA A 137 16.76 4.26 16.13
CA ALA A 137 15.66 5.01 16.74
C ALA A 137 14.33 4.90 15.95
N ALA A 138 14.37 4.37 14.72
CA ALA A 138 13.24 4.18 13.83
C ALA A 138 12.69 2.74 13.91
#